data_51a6957ebf830dd4f20eb684973ee9d5
#
_entry.id   51a6957ebf830dd4f20eb684973ee9d5
#
_cell.length_a   1.000
_cell.length_b   1.000
_cell.length_c   1.000
_cell.angle_alpha   90.00
_cell.angle_beta   90.00
_cell.angle_gamma   90.00
#
_symmetry.space_group_name_H-M   'P 1'
#
loop_
_entity.id
_entity.type
_entity.pdbx_description
1 polymer ?
#
loop_
_entity_poly.entity_id
_entity_poly.type
_entity_poly.pdbx_seq_one_letter_code
_entity_poly.pdbx_strand_id
1 'polypeptide(L)'
;MRQHKLWLCALLVLLLAALGAFGAAAETTVGMSGAGSFKMEQVYVNVPELDVYFYALDGDGNSYSPIKVQAAGPELTLGDRRLEVRSVAAASDPICYILALDNSKSIEPSEFYTMLGGVRKLINAMGDDDQLMLYTTAGSTECVLPATSDKNLMYKTLGSIKQVEGSMDTARLISAVYSELQSDYQALAPRKAAMIVTDAGQVLTNMALFATLASDVSDQIGMAAYIYLMTDRPGVFETLESAADGRLVLCEALTLGDELKKKQEYLATALEIKTEVPESLYGERL
;
A
#
# COMPACT_ATOMS: atom_id res chain seq x y z
N MET A 1 12.60 47.15 -16.99
CA MET A 1 13.04 45.77 -16.58
C MET A 1 12.79 45.42 -15.11
N ARG A 2 12.64 46.36 -14.17
CA ARG A 2 12.43 46.05 -12.73
C ARG A 2 10.97 45.71 -12.38
N GLN A 3 9.99 46.24 -13.09
CA GLN A 3 8.56 45.97 -12.84
C GLN A 3 8.10 44.57 -13.25
N HIS A 4 8.64 44.02 -14.35
CA HIS A 4 8.27 42.66 -14.79
C HIS A 4 8.72 41.53 -13.84
N LYS A 5 9.84 41.75 -13.10
CA LYS A 5 10.30 40.79 -12.09
C LYS A 5 9.42 40.77 -10.85
N LEU A 6 8.84 41.89 -10.45
CA LEU A 6 7.90 41.98 -9.34
C LEU A 6 6.57 41.26 -9.64
N TRP A 7 6.08 41.38 -10.86
CA TRP A 7 4.87 40.69 -11.29
C TRP A 7 5.08 39.17 -11.39
N LEU A 8 6.24 38.71 -11.84
CA LEU A 8 6.57 37.28 -11.89
C LEU A 8 6.66 36.67 -10.48
N CYS A 9 7.27 37.37 -9.52
CA CYS A 9 7.34 36.92 -8.14
C CYS A 9 5.95 36.90 -7.46
N ALA A 10 5.11 37.91 -7.73
CA ALA A 10 3.74 37.93 -7.20
C ALA A 10 2.85 36.80 -7.79
N LEU A 11 3.03 36.48 -9.08
CA LEU A 11 2.33 35.38 -9.73
C LEU A 11 2.80 34.03 -9.20
N LEU A 12 4.11 33.87 -8.92
CA LEU A 12 4.67 32.64 -8.35
C LEU A 12 4.22 32.42 -6.90
N VAL A 13 4.10 33.48 -6.10
CA VAL A 13 3.58 33.43 -4.74
C VAL A 13 2.08 33.13 -4.73
N LEU A 14 1.32 33.67 -5.67
CA LEU A 14 -0.11 33.34 -5.85
C LEU A 14 -0.32 31.90 -6.33
N LEU A 15 0.57 31.37 -7.20
CA LEU A 15 0.52 29.97 -7.63
C LEU A 15 0.88 29.01 -6.49
N LEU A 16 1.87 29.38 -5.66
CA LEU A 16 2.23 28.59 -4.46
C LEU A 16 1.16 28.66 -3.36
N ALA A 17 0.47 29.81 -3.23
CA ALA A 17 -0.67 29.94 -2.32
C ALA A 17 -1.92 29.17 -2.82
N ALA A 18 -2.11 29.05 -4.14
CA ALA A 18 -3.16 28.22 -4.71
C ALA A 18 -2.90 26.71 -4.59
N LEU A 19 -1.61 26.30 -4.56
CA LEU A 19 -1.19 24.92 -4.28
C LEU A 19 -1.26 24.57 -2.79
N GLY A 20 -1.25 25.56 -1.89
CA GLY A 20 -1.41 25.38 -0.44
C GLY A 20 -2.88 25.32 0.04
N ALA A 21 -3.85 25.52 -0.86
CA ALA A 21 -5.28 25.41 -0.55
C ALA A 21 -5.85 24.02 -0.90
N PHE A 22 -5.03 22.98 -0.93
CA PHE A 22 -5.55 21.63 -0.79
C PHE A 22 -6.02 21.51 0.66
N GLY A 23 -7.34 21.60 0.85
CA GLY A 23 -7.96 21.35 2.14
C GLY A 23 -7.41 20.05 2.70
N ALA A 24 -6.96 20.07 3.94
CA ALA A 24 -6.54 18.88 4.64
C ALA A 24 -7.66 17.85 4.48
N ALA A 25 -7.34 16.69 3.90
CA ALA A 25 -8.27 15.58 3.86
C ALA A 25 -8.68 15.28 5.31
N ALA A 26 -9.95 15.02 5.55
CA ALA A 26 -10.40 14.68 6.88
C ALA A 26 -9.70 13.41 7.33
N GLU A 27 -8.93 13.49 8.41
CA GLU A 27 -8.20 12.34 8.93
C GLU A 27 -9.19 11.40 9.63
N THR A 28 -9.21 10.16 9.19
CA THR A 28 -9.98 9.10 9.87
C THR A 28 -9.10 8.45 10.92
N THR A 29 -9.55 8.45 12.16
CA THR A 29 -8.83 7.82 13.28
C THR A 29 -9.69 6.83 14.02
N VAL A 30 -9.06 5.73 14.48
CA VAL A 30 -9.66 4.73 15.35
C VAL A 30 -8.92 4.75 16.68
N GLY A 31 -9.67 4.85 17.78
CA GLY A 31 -9.11 4.82 19.13
C GLY A 31 -9.90 3.90 20.06
N MET A 32 -9.25 3.45 21.12
CA MET A 32 -9.86 2.67 22.20
C MET A 32 -9.28 3.13 23.53
N SER A 33 -10.13 3.31 24.54
CA SER A 33 -9.65 3.56 25.89
C SER A 33 -9.10 2.27 26.50
N GLY A 34 -7.78 2.18 26.67
CA GLY A 34 -7.11 1.03 27.27
C GLY A 34 -5.76 0.72 26.59
N ALA A 35 -4.98 -0.16 27.19
CA ALA A 35 -3.65 -0.50 26.66
C ALA A 35 -3.77 -1.29 25.35
N GLY A 36 -3.18 -0.77 24.29
CA GLY A 36 -3.07 -1.41 22.98
C GLY A 36 -2.69 -0.40 21.91
N SER A 37 -2.15 -0.90 20.81
CA SER A 37 -1.88 -0.09 19.62
C SER A 37 -2.91 -0.38 18.54
N PHE A 38 -3.33 0.70 17.86
CA PHE A 38 -4.15 0.61 16.66
C PHE A 38 -3.31 1.01 15.47
N LYS A 39 -3.37 0.20 14.43
CA LYS A 39 -2.76 0.52 13.15
C LYS A 39 -3.84 0.49 12.08
N MET A 40 -4.18 1.66 11.54
CA MET A 40 -5.10 1.73 10.41
C MET A 40 -4.43 1.13 9.18
N GLU A 41 -5.17 0.32 8.45
CA GLU A 41 -4.74 -0.25 7.17
C GLU A 41 -5.28 0.59 6.02
N GLN A 42 -6.60 0.72 5.96
CA GLN A 42 -7.29 1.37 4.87
C GLN A 42 -8.68 1.85 5.28
N VAL A 43 -9.13 2.90 4.63
CA VAL A 43 -10.53 3.34 4.65
C VAL A 43 -11.12 3.15 3.26
N TYR A 44 -12.24 2.43 3.16
CA TYR A 44 -12.97 2.24 1.93
C TYR A 44 -14.30 2.98 2.00
N VAL A 45 -14.54 3.86 1.03
CA VAL A 45 -15.73 4.70 0.97
C VAL A 45 -16.58 4.30 -0.21
N ASN A 46 -17.78 3.81 0.07
CA ASN A 46 -18.81 3.53 -0.92
C ASN A 46 -20.13 4.13 -0.44
N VAL A 47 -20.25 5.45 -0.55
CA VAL A 47 -21.35 6.25 0.05
C VAL A 47 -22.71 5.59 -0.14
N PRO A 48 -23.51 5.41 0.93
CA PRO A 48 -23.30 5.94 2.30
C PRO A 48 -22.36 5.12 3.19
N GLU A 49 -21.90 3.96 2.76
CA GLU A 49 -21.11 3.03 3.56
C GLU A 49 -19.65 3.51 3.68
N LEU A 50 -19.11 3.30 4.86
CA LEU A 50 -17.70 3.54 5.20
C LEU A 50 -17.18 2.32 5.95
N ASP A 51 -16.22 1.62 5.34
CA ASP A 51 -15.54 0.49 5.93
C ASP A 51 -14.13 0.89 6.33
N VAL A 52 -13.77 0.66 7.59
CA VAL A 52 -12.44 1.00 8.13
C VAL A 52 -11.75 -0.29 8.53
N TYR A 53 -10.65 -0.60 7.84
CA TYR A 53 -9.81 -1.76 8.12
C TYR A 53 -8.63 -1.35 8.99
N PHE A 54 -8.39 -2.11 10.07
CA PHE A 54 -7.36 -1.79 11.03
C PHE A 54 -6.86 -3.04 11.76
N TYR A 55 -5.72 -2.88 12.43
CA TYR A 55 -5.20 -3.88 13.37
C TYR A 55 -5.29 -3.33 14.78
N ALA A 56 -5.77 -4.13 15.71
CA ALA A 56 -5.74 -3.84 17.14
C ALA A 56 -4.82 -4.86 17.81
N LEU A 57 -3.73 -4.39 18.39
CA LEU A 57 -2.68 -5.22 18.97
C LEU A 57 -2.56 -4.94 20.48
N ASP A 58 -2.32 -5.98 21.27
CA ASP A 58 -1.97 -5.83 22.67
C ASP A 58 -0.51 -5.37 22.87
N GLY A 59 -0.08 -5.18 24.12
CA GLY A 59 1.28 -4.77 24.44
C GLY A 59 2.38 -5.76 24.03
N ASP A 60 1.99 -7.00 23.76
CA ASP A 60 2.88 -8.08 23.29
C ASP A 60 2.82 -8.25 21.77
N GLY A 61 2.02 -7.43 21.06
CA GLY A 61 1.85 -7.47 19.61
C GLY A 61 0.87 -8.54 19.10
N ASN A 62 0.06 -9.16 19.98
CA ASN A 62 -0.95 -10.12 19.55
C ASN A 62 -2.23 -9.38 19.15
N SER A 63 -2.92 -9.89 18.13
CA SER A 63 -4.18 -9.31 17.65
C SER A 63 -5.30 -9.49 18.67
N TYR A 64 -6.05 -8.42 18.94
CA TYR A 64 -7.31 -8.50 19.68
C TYR A 64 -8.40 -9.17 18.83
N SER A 65 -9.26 -9.95 19.50
CA SER A 65 -10.47 -10.46 18.84
C SER A 65 -11.50 -9.33 18.61
N PRO A 66 -12.36 -9.42 17.58
CA PRO A 66 -13.43 -8.45 17.33
C PRO A 66 -14.31 -8.19 18.55
N ILE A 67 -14.67 -9.24 19.28
CA ILE A 67 -15.50 -9.16 20.50
C ILE A 67 -14.82 -8.28 21.57
N LYS A 68 -13.51 -8.44 21.74
CA LYS A 68 -12.75 -7.68 22.73
C LYS A 68 -12.66 -6.19 22.34
N VAL A 69 -12.48 -5.90 21.06
CA VAL A 69 -12.47 -4.54 20.53
C VAL A 69 -13.87 -3.91 20.67
N GLN A 70 -14.91 -4.61 20.26
CA GLN A 70 -16.29 -4.15 20.38
C GLN A 70 -16.66 -3.85 21.83
N ALA A 71 -16.27 -4.72 22.79
CA ALA A 71 -16.55 -4.53 24.22
C ALA A 71 -15.79 -3.33 24.82
N ALA A 72 -14.64 -2.96 24.26
CA ALA A 72 -13.87 -1.80 24.69
C ALA A 72 -14.45 -0.46 24.17
N GLY A 73 -15.46 -0.48 23.29
CA GLY A 73 -16.12 0.70 22.77
C GLY A 73 -15.20 1.53 21.89
N PRO A 74 -14.81 1.04 20.71
CA PRO A 74 -13.91 1.76 19.82
C PRO A 74 -14.56 3.08 19.39
N GLU A 75 -13.74 4.12 19.29
CA GLU A 75 -14.15 5.44 18.82
C GLU A 75 -13.62 5.63 17.40
N LEU A 76 -14.50 5.99 16.48
CA LEU A 76 -14.17 6.34 15.12
C LEU A 76 -14.46 7.81 14.90
N THR A 77 -13.47 8.55 14.40
CA THR A 77 -13.64 9.96 14.04
C THR A 77 -13.27 10.19 12.59
N LEU A 78 -13.96 11.12 11.96
CA LEU A 78 -13.69 11.62 10.62
C LEU A 78 -13.49 13.15 10.75
N GLY A 79 -12.25 13.62 10.72
CA GLY A 79 -11.88 14.94 11.17
C GLY A 79 -12.33 15.16 12.61
N ASP A 80 -13.07 16.23 12.88
CA ASP A 80 -13.59 16.57 14.20
C ASP A 80 -14.92 15.86 14.54
N ARG A 81 -15.43 15.01 13.67
CA ARG A 81 -16.74 14.37 13.85
C ARG A 81 -16.59 12.93 14.28
N ARG A 82 -17.27 12.59 15.37
CA ARG A 82 -17.41 11.21 15.83
C ARG A 82 -18.45 10.49 14.98
N LEU A 83 -18.10 9.31 14.46
CA LEU A 83 -19.00 8.42 13.74
C LEU A 83 -19.52 7.31 14.67
N GLU A 84 -20.73 6.84 14.40
CA GLU A 84 -21.29 5.71 15.12
C GLU A 84 -20.65 4.41 14.64
N VAL A 85 -20.02 3.66 15.53
CA VAL A 85 -19.49 2.32 15.24
C VAL A 85 -20.65 1.32 15.33
N ARG A 86 -21.10 0.82 14.19
CA ARG A 86 -22.20 -0.15 14.12
C ARG A 86 -21.76 -1.54 14.52
N SER A 87 -20.61 -1.98 14.03
CA SER A 87 -20.07 -3.30 14.33
C SER A 87 -18.55 -3.33 14.18
N VAL A 88 -17.93 -4.24 14.92
CA VAL A 88 -16.53 -4.65 14.72
C VAL A 88 -16.52 -6.15 14.41
N ALA A 89 -15.93 -6.51 13.29
CA ALA A 89 -15.81 -7.89 12.82
C ALA A 89 -14.38 -8.21 12.40
N ALA A 90 -14.06 -9.47 12.18
CA ALA A 90 -12.89 -9.82 11.40
C ALA A 90 -13.16 -9.40 9.95
N ALA A 91 -12.19 -8.75 9.31
CA ALA A 91 -12.32 -8.36 7.92
C ALA A 91 -12.43 -9.64 7.05
N SER A 92 -13.47 -9.70 6.24
CA SER A 92 -13.74 -10.83 5.34
C SER A 92 -13.72 -10.44 3.87
N ASP A 93 -13.59 -9.15 3.59
CA ASP A 93 -13.54 -8.65 2.22
C ASP A 93 -12.24 -9.09 1.53
N PRO A 94 -12.33 -9.44 0.25
CA PRO A 94 -11.17 -9.83 -0.53
C PRO A 94 -10.17 -8.67 -0.66
N ILE A 95 -8.92 -9.02 -0.91
CA ILE A 95 -7.80 -8.08 -1.08
C ILE A 95 -7.38 -8.05 -2.53
N CYS A 96 -7.21 -6.86 -3.10
CA CYS A 96 -6.51 -6.66 -4.35
C CYS A 96 -5.01 -6.41 -4.05
N TYR A 97 -4.17 -7.38 -4.33
CA TYR A 97 -2.71 -7.27 -4.24
C TYR A 97 -2.19 -6.58 -5.50
N ILE A 98 -1.58 -5.42 -5.33
CA ILE A 98 -0.93 -4.68 -6.42
C ILE A 98 0.56 -4.95 -6.32
N LEU A 99 1.04 -5.88 -7.11
CA LEU A 99 2.43 -6.34 -7.07
C LEU A 99 3.24 -5.70 -8.20
N ALA A 100 4.28 -4.97 -7.83
CA ALA A 100 5.25 -4.40 -8.76
C ALA A 100 6.56 -5.15 -8.66
N LEU A 101 6.98 -5.77 -9.75
CA LEU A 101 8.20 -6.56 -9.83
C LEU A 101 9.29 -5.83 -10.60
N ASP A 102 10.42 -5.67 -9.98
CA ASP A 102 11.64 -5.29 -10.69
C ASP A 102 12.08 -6.46 -11.57
N ASN A 103 11.98 -6.26 -12.88
CA ASN A 103 12.41 -7.23 -13.86
C ASN A 103 13.70 -6.80 -14.60
N SER A 104 14.50 -5.95 -13.94
CA SER A 104 15.78 -5.48 -14.49
C SER A 104 16.82 -6.58 -14.54
N LYS A 105 17.77 -6.44 -15.45
CA LYS A 105 18.93 -7.32 -15.55
C LYS A 105 20.00 -7.04 -14.48
N SER A 106 19.77 -6.10 -13.56
CA SER A 106 20.61 -5.97 -12.35
C SER A 106 20.45 -7.16 -11.42
N ILE A 107 19.27 -7.79 -11.42
CA ILE A 107 19.01 -9.02 -10.67
C ILE A 107 19.67 -10.20 -11.40
N GLU A 108 20.44 -11.01 -10.68
CA GLU A 108 21.02 -12.23 -11.25
C GLU A 108 19.90 -13.16 -11.77
N PRO A 109 20.07 -13.83 -12.94
CA PRO A 109 19.01 -14.65 -13.51
C PRO A 109 18.47 -15.73 -12.58
N SER A 110 19.33 -16.35 -11.76
CA SER A 110 18.90 -17.36 -10.77
C SER A 110 18.04 -16.76 -9.67
N GLU A 111 18.36 -15.56 -9.19
CA GLU A 111 17.59 -14.83 -8.19
C GLU A 111 16.26 -14.35 -8.77
N PHE A 112 16.26 -13.88 -10.01
CA PHE A 112 15.05 -13.50 -10.72
C PHE A 112 14.04 -14.64 -10.81
N TYR A 113 14.46 -15.84 -11.22
CA TYR A 113 13.57 -17.02 -11.25
C TYR A 113 13.13 -17.44 -9.84
N THR A 114 13.99 -17.30 -8.86
CA THR A 114 13.67 -17.57 -7.45
C THR A 114 12.63 -16.56 -6.93
N MET A 115 12.76 -15.29 -7.27
CA MET A 115 11.76 -14.24 -6.99
C MET A 115 10.40 -14.58 -7.59
N LEU A 116 10.34 -14.99 -8.87
CA LEU A 116 9.08 -15.44 -9.49
C LEU A 116 8.50 -16.67 -8.78
N GLY A 117 9.35 -17.56 -8.29
CA GLY A 117 8.96 -18.67 -7.43
C GLY A 117 8.35 -18.20 -6.10
N GLY A 118 8.90 -17.15 -5.51
CA GLY A 118 8.36 -16.49 -4.33
C GLY A 118 6.96 -15.92 -4.55
N VAL A 119 6.75 -15.24 -5.69
CA VAL A 119 5.42 -14.72 -6.07
C VAL A 119 4.39 -15.85 -6.25
N ARG A 120 4.80 -17.02 -6.74
CA ARG A 120 3.90 -18.19 -6.79
C ARG A 120 3.43 -18.64 -5.43
N LYS A 121 4.27 -18.53 -4.38
CA LYS A 121 3.85 -18.82 -2.99
C LYS A 121 2.78 -17.83 -2.52
N LEU A 122 2.90 -16.54 -2.87
CA LEU A 122 1.85 -15.55 -2.59
C LEU A 122 0.53 -15.94 -3.27
N ILE A 123 0.55 -16.20 -4.60
CA ILE A 123 -0.65 -16.60 -5.36
C ILE A 123 -1.32 -17.84 -4.75
N ASN A 124 -0.52 -18.82 -4.29
CA ASN A 124 -1.06 -20.01 -3.62
C ASN A 124 -1.73 -19.69 -2.27
N ALA A 125 -1.23 -18.68 -1.55
CA ALA A 125 -1.75 -18.28 -0.25
C ALA A 125 -3.00 -17.38 -0.34
N MET A 126 -3.19 -16.68 -1.47
CA MET A 126 -4.35 -15.81 -1.70
C MET A 126 -5.67 -16.57 -1.61
N GLY A 127 -6.69 -15.94 -1.04
CA GLY A 127 -8.07 -16.41 -1.06
C GLY A 127 -8.60 -16.56 -2.49
N ASP A 128 -9.73 -17.26 -2.64
CA ASP A 128 -10.31 -17.52 -3.97
C ASP A 128 -10.88 -16.24 -4.63
N ASP A 129 -11.35 -15.31 -3.82
CA ASP A 129 -11.89 -14.01 -4.27
C ASP A 129 -10.85 -12.89 -4.28
N ASP A 130 -9.65 -13.13 -3.73
CA ASP A 130 -8.56 -12.18 -3.78
C ASP A 130 -8.13 -11.92 -5.23
N GLN A 131 -7.74 -10.69 -5.51
CA GLN A 131 -7.29 -10.27 -6.83
C GLN A 131 -5.79 -9.99 -6.83
N LEU A 132 -5.14 -10.26 -7.95
CA LEU A 132 -3.77 -9.83 -8.24
C LEU A 132 -3.76 -8.91 -9.44
N MET A 133 -3.14 -7.75 -9.27
CA MET A 133 -2.72 -6.85 -10.33
C MET A 133 -1.19 -6.87 -10.38
N LEU A 134 -0.59 -7.05 -11.56
CA LEU A 134 0.85 -7.23 -11.70
C LEU A 134 1.47 -6.22 -12.64
N TYR A 135 2.48 -5.51 -12.12
CA TYR A 135 3.30 -4.59 -12.87
C TYR A 135 4.73 -5.11 -13.02
N THR A 136 5.37 -4.78 -14.13
CA THR A 136 6.82 -4.82 -14.31
C THR A 136 7.36 -3.40 -14.35
N THR A 137 8.58 -3.17 -13.83
CA THR A 137 9.05 -1.81 -13.56
C THR A 137 10.36 -1.42 -14.24
N ALA A 138 11.10 -2.37 -14.82
CA ALA A 138 12.37 -2.08 -15.50
C ALA A 138 12.14 -1.53 -16.91
N GLY A 139 12.85 -0.47 -17.25
CA GLY A 139 12.78 0.21 -18.55
C GLY A 139 11.48 1.01 -18.75
N SER A 140 10.33 0.41 -18.52
CA SER A 140 9.01 1.03 -18.50
C SER A 140 8.16 0.39 -17.40
N THR A 141 7.25 1.16 -16.81
CA THR A 141 6.25 0.60 -15.90
C THR A 141 5.05 0.15 -16.71
N GLU A 142 4.75 -1.15 -16.67
CA GLU A 142 3.67 -1.75 -17.45
C GLU A 142 2.79 -2.62 -16.56
N CYS A 143 1.47 -2.45 -16.65
CA CYS A 143 0.51 -3.38 -16.09
C CYS A 143 0.43 -4.61 -17.01
N VAL A 144 1.13 -5.69 -16.63
CA VAL A 144 1.16 -6.92 -17.41
C VAL A 144 0.02 -7.88 -17.08
N LEU A 145 -0.66 -7.64 -15.94
CA LEU A 145 -1.86 -8.35 -15.52
C LEU A 145 -2.81 -7.37 -14.85
N PRO A 146 -3.92 -6.98 -15.49
CA PRO A 146 -5.02 -6.29 -14.82
C PRO A 146 -5.57 -7.12 -13.66
N ALA A 147 -6.23 -6.48 -12.68
CA ALA A 147 -6.77 -7.15 -11.51
C ALA A 147 -7.65 -8.36 -11.89
N THR A 148 -7.34 -9.51 -11.33
CA THR A 148 -8.05 -10.76 -11.60
C THR A 148 -7.95 -11.71 -10.40
N SER A 149 -8.96 -12.56 -10.18
CA SER A 149 -8.91 -13.69 -9.25
C SER A 149 -8.60 -15.03 -9.95
N ASP A 150 -8.44 -15.04 -11.28
CA ASP A 150 -8.08 -16.25 -12.03
C ASP A 150 -6.60 -16.64 -11.79
N LYS A 151 -6.37 -17.58 -10.88
CA LYS A 151 -5.03 -18.08 -10.54
C LYS A 151 -4.30 -18.68 -11.74
N ASN A 152 -4.99 -19.27 -12.72
CA ASN A 152 -4.36 -19.81 -13.91
C ASN A 152 -3.79 -18.70 -14.80
N LEU A 153 -4.54 -17.60 -14.94
CA LEU A 153 -4.08 -16.42 -15.65
C LEU A 153 -2.89 -15.77 -14.94
N MET A 154 -2.93 -15.68 -13.59
CA MET A 154 -1.81 -15.18 -12.77
C MET A 154 -0.54 -16.01 -13.04
N TYR A 155 -0.61 -17.35 -12.97
CA TYR A 155 0.55 -18.21 -13.21
C TYR A 155 1.08 -18.11 -14.64
N LYS A 156 0.18 -18.03 -15.63
CA LYS A 156 0.55 -17.87 -17.03
C LYS A 156 1.29 -16.57 -17.27
N THR A 157 0.76 -15.46 -16.75
CA THR A 157 1.37 -14.13 -16.89
C THR A 157 2.71 -14.09 -16.18
N LEU A 158 2.77 -14.53 -14.92
CA LEU A 158 4.03 -14.58 -14.15
C LEU A 158 5.11 -15.37 -14.89
N GLY A 159 4.76 -16.51 -15.51
CA GLY A 159 5.70 -17.34 -16.28
C GLY A 159 6.16 -16.71 -17.61
N SER A 160 5.50 -15.64 -18.07
CA SER A 160 5.87 -14.93 -19.29
C SER A 160 6.80 -13.73 -19.05
N ILE A 161 6.97 -13.29 -17.79
CA ILE A 161 7.81 -12.14 -17.44
C ILE A 161 9.28 -12.48 -17.75
N LYS A 162 9.95 -11.52 -18.40
CA LYS A 162 11.37 -11.61 -18.74
C LYS A 162 12.12 -10.44 -18.18
N GLN A 163 13.40 -10.66 -17.90
CA GLN A 163 14.31 -9.56 -17.57
C GLN A 163 14.57 -8.68 -18.79
N VAL A 164 14.61 -7.38 -18.55
CA VAL A 164 14.90 -6.35 -19.55
C VAL A 164 16.00 -5.41 -19.07
N GLU A 165 16.61 -4.67 -19.99
CA GLU A 165 17.52 -3.59 -19.65
C GLU A 165 16.75 -2.41 -19.07
N GLY A 166 17.35 -1.71 -18.12
CA GLY A 166 16.78 -0.53 -17.50
C GLY A 166 16.74 -0.62 -15.99
N SER A 167 16.28 0.45 -15.38
CA SER A 167 16.09 0.57 -13.93
C SER A 167 14.62 0.84 -13.62
N MET A 168 14.22 0.57 -12.39
CA MET A 168 12.89 0.92 -11.89
C MET A 168 12.71 2.44 -11.83
N ASP A 169 11.61 2.94 -12.39
CA ASP A 169 11.16 4.32 -12.23
C ASP A 169 10.02 4.37 -11.22
N THR A 170 10.36 4.67 -9.96
CA THR A 170 9.40 4.71 -8.85
C THR A 170 8.32 5.76 -9.00
N ALA A 171 8.64 6.92 -9.58
CA ALA A 171 7.65 7.97 -9.80
C ALA A 171 6.60 7.54 -10.84
N ARG A 172 7.03 6.86 -11.90
CA ARG A 172 6.11 6.26 -12.89
C ARG A 172 5.28 5.13 -12.30
N LEU A 173 5.88 4.30 -11.44
CA LEU A 173 5.15 3.24 -10.76
C LEU A 173 4.00 3.81 -9.92
N ILE A 174 4.28 4.79 -9.05
CA ILE A 174 3.25 5.44 -8.23
C ILE A 174 2.16 6.04 -9.12
N SER A 175 2.54 6.77 -10.16
CA SER A 175 1.59 7.40 -11.07
C SER A 175 0.73 6.38 -11.84
N ALA A 176 1.32 5.26 -12.29
CA ALA A 176 0.60 4.20 -12.98
C ALA A 176 -0.41 3.50 -12.07
N VAL A 177 0.02 3.11 -10.87
CA VAL A 177 -0.85 2.47 -9.87
C VAL A 177 -1.98 3.40 -9.46
N TYR A 178 -1.70 4.69 -9.24
CA TYR A 178 -2.71 5.69 -8.91
C TYR A 178 -3.73 5.88 -10.03
N SER A 179 -3.28 5.96 -11.29
CA SER A 179 -4.16 6.10 -12.45
C SER A 179 -5.10 4.89 -12.62
N GLU A 180 -4.59 3.68 -12.43
CA GLU A 180 -5.38 2.44 -12.50
C GLU A 180 -6.43 2.41 -11.40
N LEU A 181 -6.04 2.72 -10.17
CA LEU A 181 -6.95 2.75 -9.03
C LEU A 181 -8.07 3.78 -9.19
N GLN A 182 -7.80 4.92 -9.81
CA GLN A 182 -8.82 5.93 -10.07
C GLN A 182 -9.80 5.51 -11.17
N SER A 183 -9.32 4.80 -12.20
CA SER A 183 -10.16 4.40 -13.33
C SER A 183 -11.15 3.30 -12.97
N ASP A 184 -10.73 2.32 -12.16
CA ASP A 184 -11.51 1.11 -11.88
C ASP A 184 -11.68 0.81 -10.38
N TYR A 185 -11.61 1.85 -9.53
CA TYR A 185 -11.60 1.70 -8.08
C TYR A 185 -12.74 0.82 -7.54
N GLN A 186 -13.96 0.96 -8.09
CA GLN A 186 -15.12 0.16 -7.67
C GLN A 186 -15.13 -1.27 -8.22
N ALA A 187 -14.40 -1.54 -9.30
CA ALA A 187 -14.25 -2.88 -9.85
C ALA A 187 -13.21 -3.73 -9.11
N LEU A 188 -12.35 -3.07 -8.31
CA LEU A 188 -11.34 -3.73 -7.50
C LEU A 188 -11.92 -4.20 -6.17
N ALA A 189 -11.33 -5.25 -5.62
CA ALA A 189 -11.62 -5.67 -4.25
C ALA A 189 -11.52 -4.49 -3.27
N PRO A 190 -12.39 -4.39 -2.25
CA PRO A 190 -12.44 -3.23 -1.34
C PRO A 190 -11.11 -2.97 -0.64
N ARG A 191 -10.43 -4.02 -0.19
CA ARG A 191 -9.12 -3.94 0.44
C ARG A 191 -8.01 -3.99 -0.61
N LYS A 192 -6.96 -3.21 -0.41
CA LYS A 192 -5.84 -3.11 -1.34
C LYS A 192 -4.52 -3.12 -0.58
N ALA A 193 -3.51 -3.80 -1.15
CA ALA A 193 -2.16 -3.80 -0.62
C ALA A 193 -1.15 -3.72 -1.77
N ALA A 194 -0.33 -2.67 -1.78
CA ALA A 194 0.77 -2.55 -2.72
C ALA A 194 2.01 -3.29 -2.19
N MET A 195 2.65 -4.08 -3.06
CA MET A 195 3.87 -4.81 -2.76
C MET A 195 4.88 -4.56 -3.87
N ILE A 196 6.01 -3.95 -3.54
CA ILE A 196 7.07 -3.60 -4.48
C ILE A 196 8.25 -4.52 -4.19
N VAL A 197 8.70 -5.29 -5.17
CA VAL A 197 9.85 -6.19 -5.05
C VAL A 197 10.98 -5.67 -5.94
N THR A 198 12.13 -5.40 -5.34
CA THR A 198 13.32 -4.88 -6.04
C THR A 198 14.61 -5.41 -5.42
N ASP A 199 15.73 -5.22 -6.11
CA ASP A 199 17.06 -5.56 -5.59
C ASP A 199 17.77 -4.36 -4.93
N ALA A 200 18.85 -4.67 -4.21
CA ALA A 200 19.67 -3.68 -3.52
C ALA A 200 20.43 -2.75 -4.47
N GLY A 201 20.67 -3.16 -5.70
CA GLY A 201 21.43 -2.38 -6.69
C GLY A 201 20.77 -1.05 -7.01
N GLN A 202 19.45 -1.04 -7.09
CA GLN A 202 18.64 0.16 -7.33
C GLN A 202 18.63 1.09 -6.10
N VAL A 203 18.55 0.53 -4.91
CA VAL A 203 18.39 1.28 -3.65
C VAL A 203 19.66 2.01 -3.27
N LEU A 204 20.84 1.41 -3.47
CA LEU A 204 22.14 2.01 -3.13
C LEU A 204 22.41 3.31 -3.88
N THR A 205 21.86 3.46 -5.08
CA THR A 205 22.02 4.67 -5.88
C THR A 205 21.11 5.82 -5.45
N ASN A 206 20.03 5.51 -4.69
CA ASN A 206 19.04 6.51 -4.30
C ASN A 206 18.31 6.19 -2.98
N MET A 207 19.09 5.95 -1.91
CA MET A 207 18.54 5.56 -0.60
C MET A 207 17.48 6.54 -0.05
N ALA A 208 17.65 7.85 -0.29
CA ALA A 208 16.70 8.86 0.20
C ALA A 208 15.31 8.70 -0.44
N LEU A 209 15.25 8.35 -1.73
CA LEU A 209 13.98 8.08 -2.41
C LEU A 209 13.28 6.85 -1.83
N PHE A 210 14.03 5.79 -1.55
CA PHE A 210 13.45 4.58 -0.98
C PHE A 210 13.02 4.74 0.48
N ALA A 211 13.67 5.64 1.24
CA ALA A 211 13.26 5.94 2.62
C ALA A 211 11.83 6.49 2.70
N THR A 212 11.40 7.25 1.69
CA THR A 212 10.06 7.83 1.65
C THR A 212 9.09 7.04 0.77
N LEU A 213 9.59 6.15 -0.10
CA LEU A 213 8.77 5.49 -1.11
C LEU A 213 7.55 4.77 -0.55
N ALA A 214 7.69 3.98 0.51
CA ALA A 214 6.56 3.23 1.07
C ALA A 214 5.52 4.17 1.71
N SER A 215 5.96 5.26 2.36
CA SER A 215 5.09 6.29 2.90
C SER A 215 4.44 7.09 1.77
N ASP A 216 5.22 7.52 0.78
CA ASP A 216 4.71 8.26 -0.37
C ASP A 216 3.63 7.47 -1.14
N VAL A 217 3.85 6.17 -1.37
CA VAL A 217 2.84 5.29 -1.99
C VAL A 217 1.60 5.19 -1.12
N SER A 218 1.77 4.98 0.19
CA SER A 218 0.64 4.89 1.13
C SER A 218 -0.15 6.20 1.19
N ASP A 219 0.54 7.34 1.30
CA ASP A 219 -0.08 8.65 1.46
C ASP A 219 -0.77 9.14 0.18
N GLN A 220 -0.20 8.83 -1.00
CA GLN A 220 -0.77 9.23 -2.28
C GLN A 220 -1.90 8.32 -2.76
N ILE A 221 -1.83 7.03 -2.45
CA ILE A 221 -2.75 6.01 -2.94
C ILE A 221 -3.80 5.65 -1.86
N GLY A 222 -3.53 5.97 -0.59
CA GLY A 222 -4.44 5.68 0.53
C GLY A 222 -4.59 4.19 0.83
N MET A 223 -3.53 3.40 0.59
CA MET A 223 -3.51 1.97 0.89
C MET A 223 -2.22 1.54 1.57
N ALA A 224 -2.24 0.37 2.21
CA ALA A 224 -1.03 -0.24 2.76
C ALA A 224 -0.01 -0.54 1.64
N ALA A 225 1.24 -0.07 1.81
CA ALA A 225 2.32 -0.29 0.86
C ALA A 225 3.53 -0.91 1.55
N TYR A 226 4.11 -1.93 0.92
CA TYR A 226 5.27 -2.66 1.42
C TYR A 226 6.33 -2.79 0.34
N ILE A 227 7.59 -2.61 0.74
CA ILE A 227 8.76 -2.79 -0.14
C ILE A 227 9.51 -4.01 0.33
N TYR A 228 9.75 -4.95 -0.57
CA TYR A 228 10.60 -6.12 -0.37
C TYR A 228 11.91 -5.87 -1.08
N LEU A 229 12.95 -5.64 -0.29
CA LEU A 229 14.29 -5.40 -0.78
C LEU A 229 15.09 -6.70 -0.71
N MET A 230 15.38 -7.26 -1.86
CA MET A 230 16.23 -8.45 -1.95
C MET A 230 17.70 -8.05 -1.78
N THR A 231 18.34 -8.56 -0.74
CA THR A 231 19.73 -8.26 -0.42
C THR A 231 20.39 -9.39 0.37
N ASP A 232 21.68 -9.63 0.09
CA ASP A 232 22.56 -10.47 0.88
C ASP A 232 23.30 -9.70 2.00
N ARG A 233 23.07 -8.37 2.09
CA ARG A 233 23.73 -7.45 3.02
C ARG A 233 22.73 -6.61 3.81
N PRO A 234 21.87 -7.23 4.61
CA PRO A 234 20.81 -6.50 5.32
C PRO A 234 21.35 -5.37 6.19
N GLY A 235 22.49 -5.55 6.84
CA GLY A 235 23.10 -4.53 7.72
C GLY A 235 23.37 -3.17 7.08
N VAL A 236 23.47 -3.10 5.73
CA VAL A 236 23.61 -1.83 4.99
C VAL A 236 22.32 -1.02 5.02
N PHE A 237 21.18 -1.69 5.22
CA PHE A 237 19.83 -1.11 5.10
C PHE A 237 19.09 -0.99 6.44
N GLU A 238 19.70 -1.35 7.57
CA GLU A 238 19.06 -1.31 8.90
C GLU A 238 18.46 0.06 9.24
N THR A 239 19.17 1.14 8.89
CA THR A 239 18.66 2.51 9.11
C THR A 239 17.41 2.79 8.26
N LEU A 240 17.39 2.29 7.03
CA LEU A 240 16.26 2.43 6.11
C LEU A 240 15.06 1.61 6.60
N GLU A 241 15.30 0.37 7.02
CA GLU A 241 14.28 -0.51 7.60
C GLU A 241 13.64 0.11 8.85
N SER A 242 14.48 0.65 9.75
CA SER A 242 14.01 1.32 10.97
C SER A 242 13.16 2.56 10.67
N ALA A 243 13.50 3.32 9.61
CA ALA A 243 12.75 4.51 9.22
C ALA A 243 11.42 4.18 8.53
N ALA A 244 11.30 3.00 7.95
CA ALA A 244 10.14 2.61 7.12
C ALA A 244 8.95 2.05 7.95
N ASP A 245 9.01 2.04 9.26
CA ASP A 245 7.93 1.60 10.18
C ASP A 245 7.30 0.24 9.78
N GLY A 246 8.14 -0.76 9.50
CA GLY A 246 7.70 -2.11 9.10
C GLY A 246 7.12 -2.20 7.68
N ARG A 247 7.31 -1.16 6.87
CA ARG A 247 6.90 -1.14 5.44
C ARG A 247 8.03 -1.60 4.52
N LEU A 248 9.27 -1.62 4.98
CA LEU A 248 10.41 -2.22 4.28
C LEU A 248 10.73 -3.58 4.90
N VAL A 249 10.85 -4.59 4.06
CA VAL A 249 11.21 -5.96 4.43
C VAL A 249 12.52 -6.30 3.73
N LEU A 250 13.56 -6.54 4.50
CA LEU A 250 14.84 -7.02 3.97
C LEU A 250 14.78 -8.55 3.88
N CYS A 251 15.06 -9.10 2.71
CA CYS A 251 14.99 -10.54 2.50
C CYS A 251 16.00 -10.99 1.44
N GLU A 252 16.29 -12.27 1.39
CA GLU A 252 16.97 -12.90 0.26
C GLU A 252 15.93 -13.36 -0.77
N ALA A 253 16.32 -13.56 -2.03
CA ALA A 253 15.42 -14.08 -3.05
C ALA A 253 14.78 -15.43 -2.64
N LEU A 254 15.53 -16.28 -1.90
CA LEU A 254 15.03 -17.56 -1.39
C LEU A 254 13.92 -17.42 -0.33
N THR A 255 13.98 -16.39 0.51
CA THR A 255 13.03 -16.16 1.61
C THR A 255 11.88 -15.24 1.22
N LEU A 256 11.99 -14.53 0.09
CA LEU A 256 10.97 -13.58 -0.38
C LEU A 256 9.55 -14.19 -0.37
N GLY A 257 9.40 -15.41 -0.85
CA GLY A 257 8.08 -16.05 -0.91
C GLY A 257 7.47 -16.29 0.46
N ASP A 258 8.28 -16.56 1.47
CA ASP A 258 7.81 -16.77 2.84
C ASP A 258 7.47 -15.42 3.48
N GLU A 259 8.21 -14.35 3.20
CA GLU A 259 7.88 -13.00 3.65
C GLU A 259 6.61 -12.45 2.99
N LEU A 260 6.41 -12.68 1.68
CA LEU A 260 5.17 -12.32 0.98
C LEU A 260 3.96 -13.06 1.58
N LYS A 261 4.08 -14.36 1.82
CA LYS A 261 3.04 -15.17 2.45
C LYS A 261 2.75 -14.70 3.88
N LYS A 262 3.78 -14.45 4.69
CA LYS A 262 3.64 -13.93 6.05
C LYS A 262 2.89 -12.59 6.07
N LYS A 263 3.15 -11.73 5.09
CA LYS A 263 2.43 -10.47 4.97
C LYS A 263 0.97 -10.69 4.57
N GLN A 264 0.70 -11.60 3.66
CA GLN A 264 -0.67 -11.98 3.30
C GLN A 264 -1.44 -12.51 4.53
N GLU A 265 -0.81 -13.40 5.31
CA GLU A 265 -1.39 -13.91 6.57
C GLU A 265 -1.65 -12.76 7.57
N TYR A 266 -0.73 -11.81 7.69
CA TYR A 266 -0.92 -10.62 8.53
C TYR A 266 -2.11 -9.78 8.05
N LEU A 267 -2.20 -9.48 6.75
CA LEU A 267 -3.31 -8.73 6.17
C LEU A 267 -4.66 -9.43 6.41
N ALA A 268 -4.68 -10.76 6.44
CA ALA A 268 -5.88 -11.53 6.73
C ALA A 268 -6.35 -11.41 8.21
N THR A 269 -5.53 -10.89 9.13
CA THR A 269 -5.91 -10.68 10.54
C THR A 269 -6.56 -9.32 10.82
N ALA A 270 -6.76 -8.49 9.82
CA ALA A 270 -7.38 -7.19 9.99
C ALA A 270 -8.79 -7.29 10.59
N LEU A 271 -9.16 -6.28 11.33
CA LEU A 271 -10.51 -6.02 11.79
C LEU A 271 -11.19 -4.98 10.91
N GLU A 272 -12.49 -5.01 10.88
CA GLU A 272 -13.33 -4.09 10.11
C GLU A 272 -14.32 -3.39 11.02
N ILE A 273 -14.45 -2.08 10.89
CA ILE A 273 -15.56 -1.29 11.39
C ILE A 273 -16.44 -0.90 10.22
N LYS A 274 -17.74 -1.23 10.30
CA LYS A 274 -18.75 -0.74 9.36
C LYS A 274 -19.51 0.42 10.00
N THR A 275 -19.65 1.50 9.23
CA THR A 275 -20.41 2.68 9.61
C THR A 275 -21.00 3.35 8.36
N GLU A 276 -21.69 4.47 8.55
CA GLU A 276 -22.16 5.30 7.44
C GLU A 276 -21.59 6.70 7.53
N VAL A 277 -21.27 7.26 6.39
CA VAL A 277 -20.92 8.68 6.26
C VAL A 277 -22.21 9.49 6.40
N PRO A 278 -22.28 10.46 7.32
CA PRO A 278 -23.43 11.36 7.41
C PRO A 278 -23.66 12.12 6.11
N GLU A 279 -24.91 12.28 5.70
CA GLU A 279 -25.28 13.02 4.45
C GLU A 279 -24.65 14.41 4.38
N SER A 280 -24.46 15.06 5.55
CA SER A 280 -23.82 16.37 5.63
C SER A 280 -22.34 16.39 5.18
N LEU A 281 -21.73 15.23 4.96
CA LEU A 281 -20.34 15.08 4.51
C LEU A 281 -20.26 14.58 3.05
N TYR A 282 -21.39 14.36 2.38
CA TYR A 282 -21.37 13.93 0.99
C TYR A 282 -20.78 15.04 0.11
N GLY A 283 -19.77 14.66 -0.68
CA GLY A 283 -19.04 15.59 -1.55
C GLY A 283 -17.86 16.29 -0.88
N GLU A 284 -17.63 16.10 0.42
CA GLU A 284 -16.37 16.47 1.06
C GLU A 284 -15.29 15.42 0.70
N ARG A 285 -14.02 15.83 0.68
CA ARG A 285 -12.91 14.91 0.49
C ARG A 285 -12.66 14.20 1.82
N LEU A 286 -12.92 12.91 1.85
CA LEU A 286 -12.71 12.01 2.99
C LEU A 286 -11.29 11.44 2.95
#